data_3822c1d43d795b320e19f85d92440c6e
#
_entry.id   3822c1d43d795b320e19f85d92440c6e
#
_cell.length_a   1.000
_cell.length_b   1.000
_cell.length_c   1.000
_cell.angle_alpha   90.00
_cell.angle_beta   90.00
_cell.angle_gamma   90.00
#
_symmetry.space_group_name_H-M   'P 1'
#
loop_
_entity.id
_entity.type
_entity.pdbx_description
1 polymer ?
#
loop_
_entity_poly.entity_id
_entity_poly.type
_entity_poly.pdbx_seq_one_letter_code
_entity_poly.pdbx_strand_id
1 'polypeptide(L)'
;MKILIVGSGGREHAIAASVAKSPKAEKIYCAPGNAGIAQLAECVPIGAMEFDRLTEFAKEKEIDLVIVGMDDPLVGGLVDQLEAAGIRAFGPRKNAAILEGSKAFSKELMKKYNIPTAAYEVFDKAEDALEYLHTKAKFPIVLKADGLALGKGVLICSTLEEAEDGVCTIMTDKKFGTAGNKMVIEEFMTGREVSVLSFTDGKTIQIMSSAQDHKRAKDPAQARRRWQGQHRRSAVCRRAHGRGNPWRQSARGGRRGCLRWQHTRQQKAAARPPRPLASLLGRPAG
;
A
#
# COMPACT_ATOMS: atom_id res chain seq x y z
N MET A 1 19.82 11.95 -15.27
CA MET A 1 18.60 12.42 -14.58
C MET A 1 18.92 12.76 -13.14
N LYS A 2 18.46 13.91 -12.68
CA LYS A 2 18.45 14.31 -11.27
C LYS A 2 17.14 13.82 -10.64
N ILE A 3 17.22 13.08 -9.56
CA ILE A 3 16.06 12.42 -8.93
C ILE A 3 15.95 12.86 -7.48
N LEU A 4 14.77 13.24 -7.03
CA LEU A 4 14.45 13.51 -5.62
C LEU A 4 13.57 12.40 -5.07
N ILE A 5 13.97 11.77 -3.98
CA ILE A 5 13.17 10.79 -3.23
C ILE A 5 12.63 11.47 -1.98
N VAL A 6 11.31 11.44 -1.78
CA VAL A 6 10.67 12.03 -0.59
C VAL A 6 10.37 10.95 0.43
N GLY A 7 10.97 11.09 1.62
CA GLY A 7 10.82 10.20 2.74
C GLY A 7 12.13 9.85 3.44
N SER A 8 12.07 9.01 4.49
CA SER A 8 13.22 8.72 5.36
C SER A 8 13.27 7.27 5.85
N GLY A 9 12.37 6.40 5.38
CA GLY A 9 12.23 5.03 5.87
C GLY A 9 13.08 4.01 5.10
N GLY A 10 12.87 2.75 5.44
CA GLY A 10 13.51 1.62 4.76
C GLY A 10 13.04 1.45 3.32
N ARG A 11 11.79 1.85 3.01
CA ARG A 11 11.24 1.87 1.65
C ARG A 11 12.03 2.83 0.77
N GLU A 12 12.23 4.05 1.21
CA GLU A 12 12.99 5.08 0.50
C GLU A 12 14.47 4.68 0.35
N HIS A 13 15.04 4.04 1.37
CA HIS A 13 16.40 3.50 1.27
C HIS A 13 16.50 2.42 0.18
N ALA A 14 15.56 1.49 0.11
CA ALA A 14 15.52 0.47 -0.93
C ALA A 14 15.32 1.06 -2.33
N ILE A 15 14.48 2.11 -2.46
CA ILE A 15 14.30 2.86 -3.69
C ILE A 15 15.62 3.53 -4.09
N ALA A 16 16.28 4.25 -3.18
CA ALA A 16 17.57 4.90 -3.44
C ALA A 16 18.63 3.89 -3.89
N ALA A 17 18.73 2.75 -3.22
CA ALA A 17 19.66 1.68 -3.59
C ALA A 17 19.37 1.05 -4.96
N SER A 18 18.11 1.02 -5.38
CA SER A 18 17.71 0.53 -6.71
C SER A 18 17.97 1.57 -7.78
N VAL A 19 17.64 2.82 -7.52
CA VAL A 19 17.86 3.96 -8.43
C VAL A 19 19.34 4.19 -8.67
N ALA A 20 20.19 4.09 -7.64
CA ALA A 20 21.64 4.26 -7.76
C ALA A 20 22.32 3.25 -8.70
N LYS A 21 21.67 2.12 -9.00
CA LYS A 21 22.15 1.14 -9.98
C LYS A 21 21.82 1.52 -11.42
N SER A 22 20.97 2.52 -11.63
CA SER A 22 20.53 2.91 -12.95
C SER A 22 21.57 3.82 -13.61
N PRO A 23 22.04 3.54 -14.84
CA PRO A 23 22.95 4.44 -15.55
C PRO A 23 22.29 5.77 -15.95
N LYS A 24 20.96 5.87 -15.79
CA LYS A 24 20.22 7.12 -16.05
C LYS A 24 20.18 8.04 -14.84
N ALA A 25 20.51 7.55 -13.63
CA ALA A 25 20.55 8.36 -12.42
C ALA A 25 21.92 9.05 -12.32
N GLU A 26 21.94 10.33 -12.59
CA GLU A 26 23.14 11.18 -12.52
C GLU A 26 23.35 11.71 -11.09
N LYS A 27 22.29 12.18 -10.48
CA LYS A 27 22.29 12.68 -9.10
C LYS A 27 21.02 12.28 -8.38
N ILE A 28 21.17 11.82 -7.15
CA ILE A 28 20.04 11.43 -6.29
C ILE A 28 20.05 12.31 -5.05
N TYR A 29 18.90 12.91 -4.76
CA TYR A 29 18.59 13.63 -3.53
C TYR A 29 17.55 12.85 -2.74
N CYS A 30 17.55 13.02 -1.42
CA CYS A 30 16.51 12.46 -0.55
C CYS A 30 16.08 13.45 0.51
N ALA A 31 14.79 13.66 0.70
CA ALA A 31 14.24 14.63 1.64
C ALA A 31 13.23 13.96 2.61
N PRO A 32 13.49 13.94 3.92
CA PRO A 32 14.73 14.36 4.58
C PRO A 32 15.87 13.31 4.48
N GLY A 33 15.56 12.05 4.12
CA GLY A 33 16.51 10.95 4.10
C GLY A 33 16.88 10.43 5.50
N ASN A 34 17.92 9.60 5.55
CA ASN A 34 18.49 9.05 6.77
C ASN A 34 19.96 8.70 6.57
N ALA A 35 20.68 8.30 7.64
CA ALA A 35 22.10 7.99 7.60
C ALA A 35 22.49 6.86 6.60
N GLY A 36 21.60 5.88 6.38
CA GLY A 36 21.82 4.83 5.38
C GLY A 36 21.66 5.35 3.96
N ILE A 37 20.66 6.20 3.72
CA ILE A 37 20.41 6.83 2.43
C ILE A 37 21.55 7.79 2.08
N ALA A 38 22.14 8.49 3.05
CA ALA A 38 23.23 9.42 2.86
C ALA A 38 24.49 8.79 2.22
N GLN A 39 24.59 7.45 2.24
CA GLN A 39 25.67 6.73 1.54
C GLN A 39 25.41 6.60 0.03
N LEU A 40 24.17 6.82 -0.41
CA LEU A 40 23.72 6.61 -1.79
C LEU A 40 23.20 7.89 -2.46
N ALA A 41 22.77 8.85 -1.66
CA ALA A 41 22.11 10.08 -2.12
C ALA A 41 22.46 11.25 -1.21
N GLU A 42 22.35 12.45 -1.73
CA GLU A 42 22.46 13.67 -0.93
C GLU A 42 21.17 13.90 -0.14
N CYS A 43 21.26 13.82 1.19
CA CYS A 43 20.12 14.09 2.07
C CYS A 43 19.97 15.61 2.26
N VAL A 44 18.75 16.12 2.06
CA VAL A 44 18.41 17.53 2.22
C VAL A 44 17.46 17.73 3.40
N PRO A 45 17.66 18.74 4.27
CA PRO A 45 16.87 18.91 5.48
C PRO A 45 15.51 19.57 5.21
N ILE A 46 14.71 18.91 4.38
CA ILE A 46 13.34 19.30 4.06
C ILE A 46 12.42 18.17 4.49
N GLY A 47 11.45 18.46 5.34
CA GLY A 47 10.47 17.49 5.80
C GLY A 47 9.54 17.03 4.68
N ALA A 48 9.11 15.76 4.74
CA ALA A 48 8.27 15.18 3.70
C ALA A 48 6.91 15.87 3.51
N MET A 49 6.44 16.61 4.52
CA MET A 49 5.18 17.37 4.47
C MET A 49 5.39 18.87 4.16
N GLU A 50 6.61 19.31 3.92
CA GLU A 50 6.93 20.69 3.55
C GLU A 50 6.84 20.87 2.03
N PHE A 51 5.65 20.78 1.47
CA PHE A 51 5.39 20.70 0.03
C PHE A 51 5.95 21.88 -0.77
N ASP A 52 5.81 23.09 -0.26
CA ASP A 52 6.32 24.30 -0.93
C ASP A 52 7.83 24.23 -1.05
N ARG A 53 8.53 23.93 0.05
CA ARG A 53 9.99 23.79 0.06
C ARG A 53 10.49 22.65 -0.83
N LEU A 54 9.77 21.52 -0.86
CA LEU A 54 10.09 20.41 -1.77
C LEU A 54 9.93 20.82 -3.23
N THR A 55 8.88 21.58 -3.54
CA THR A 55 8.60 22.06 -4.89
C THR A 55 9.63 23.10 -5.34
N GLU A 56 9.99 24.04 -4.47
CA GLU A 56 11.02 25.06 -4.71
C GLU A 56 12.39 24.40 -4.93
N PHE A 57 12.77 23.47 -4.05
CA PHE A 57 14.01 22.70 -4.18
C PHE A 57 14.06 21.93 -5.52
N ALA A 58 12.95 21.29 -5.89
CA ALA A 58 12.89 20.54 -7.13
C ALA A 58 13.04 21.43 -8.38
N LYS A 59 12.53 22.68 -8.33
CA LYS A 59 12.75 23.69 -9.39
C LYS A 59 14.19 24.18 -9.39
N GLU A 60 14.72 24.58 -8.24
CA GLU A 60 16.09 25.10 -8.11
C GLU A 60 17.16 24.12 -8.60
N LYS A 61 17.00 22.86 -8.24
CA LYS A 61 17.93 21.79 -8.62
C LYS A 61 17.62 21.18 -10.00
N GLU A 62 16.58 21.65 -10.67
CA GLU A 62 16.13 21.11 -11.97
C GLU A 62 15.92 19.59 -11.89
N ILE A 63 15.11 19.16 -10.94
CA ILE A 63 14.83 17.73 -10.72
C ILE A 63 13.98 17.17 -11.88
N ASP A 64 14.46 16.12 -12.53
CA ASP A 64 13.77 15.46 -13.63
C ASP A 64 12.60 14.57 -13.16
N LEU A 65 12.72 14.01 -11.95
CA LEU A 65 11.72 13.10 -11.41
C LEU A 65 11.71 13.14 -9.88
N VAL A 66 10.55 13.34 -9.29
CA VAL A 66 10.33 13.19 -7.85
C VAL A 66 9.66 11.84 -7.59
N ILE A 67 10.19 11.04 -6.66
CA ILE A 67 9.60 9.78 -6.21
C ILE A 67 9.09 9.99 -4.79
N VAL A 68 7.78 9.89 -4.61
CA VAL A 68 7.14 10.05 -3.29
C VAL A 68 6.96 8.67 -2.67
N GLY A 69 7.78 8.36 -1.66
CA GLY A 69 7.84 7.03 -1.03
C GLY A 69 6.91 6.85 0.17
N MET A 70 6.44 7.95 0.78
CA MET A 70 5.62 7.94 2.00
C MET A 70 4.13 8.15 1.67
N ASP A 71 3.27 7.56 2.51
CA ASP A 71 1.82 7.63 2.32
C ASP A 71 1.24 9.01 2.69
N ASP A 72 1.73 9.65 3.76
CA ASP A 72 1.24 10.97 4.21
C ASP A 72 1.37 12.06 3.14
N PRO A 73 2.52 12.27 2.47
CA PRO A 73 2.63 13.25 1.38
C PRO A 73 1.74 12.93 0.18
N LEU A 74 1.52 11.64 -0.13
CA LEU A 74 0.64 11.22 -1.22
C LEU A 74 -0.81 11.60 -0.92
N VAL A 75 -1.29 11.26 0.27
CA VAL A 75 -2.64 11.62 0.74
C VAL A 75 -2.79 13.14 0.91
N GLY A 76 -1.71 13.83 1.30
CA GLY A 76 -1.65 15.29 1.38
C GLY A 76 -1.78 15.98 0.02
N GLY A 77 -1.38 15.32 -1.09
CA GLY A 77 -1.47 15.86 -2.44
C GLY A 77 -0.15 16.42 -2.99
N LEU A 78 1.00 15.99 -2.48
CA LEU A 78 2.31 16.45 -2.98
C LEU A 78 2.48 16.19 -4.48
N VAL A 79 1.97 15.05 -4.99
CA VAL A 79 2.05 14.74 -6.43
C VAL A 79 1.26 15.76 -7.25
N ASP A 80 0.07 16.13 -6.80
CA ASP A 80 -0.77 17.12 -7.49
C ASP A 80 -0.06 18.49 -7.54
N GLN A 81 0.59 18.89 -6.44
CA GLN A 81 1.33 20.16 -6.38
C GLN A 81 2.57 20.16 -7.29
N LEU A 82 3.33 19.07 -7.30
CA LEU A 82 4.50 18.92 -8.17
C LEU A 82 4.12 18.96 -9.64
N GLU A 83 3.09 18.22 -10.03
CA GLU A 83 2.59 18.20 -11.42
C GLU A 83 2.04 19.55 -11.84
N ALA A 84 1.32 20.27 -10.98
CA ALA A 84 0.87 21.65 -11.23
C ALA A 84 2.05 22.62 -11.44
N ALA A 85 3.19 22.34 -10.81
CA ALA A 85 4.44 23.09 -10.99
C ALA A 85 5.26 22.65 -12.20
N GLY A 86 4.76 21.71 -13.02
CA GLY A 86 5.45 21.17 -14.20
C GLY A 86 6.53 20.14 -13.88
N ILE A 87 6.60 19.63 -12.64
CA ILE A 87 7.61 18.68 -12.19
C ILE A 87 7.01 17.27 -12.29
N ARG A 88 7.75 16.37 -12.94
CA ARG A 88 7.33 14.96 -13.04
C ARG A 88 7.42 14.28 -11.68
N ALA A 89 6.34 13.63 -11.26
CA ALA A 89 6.29 12.92 -10.01
C ALA A 89 5.85 11.45 -10.22
N PHE A 90 6.43 10.55 -9.45
CA PHE A 90 5.99 9.16 -9.34
C PHE A 90 5.28 8.97 -8.01
N GLY A 91 4.01 8.63 -8.10
CA GLY A 91 3.10 8.38 -6.98
C GLY A 91 1.65 8.61 -7.40
N PRO A 92 0.68 8.10 -6.65
CA PRO A 92 -0.73 8.42 -6.89
C PRO A 92 -1.03 9.88 -6.54
N ARG A 93 -1.90 10.52 -7.32
CA ARG A 93 -2.50 11.80 -6.96
C ARG A 93 -3.40 11.64 -5.72
N LYS A 94 -3.71 12.75 -5.06
CA LYS A 94 -4.52 12.79 -3.84
C LYS A 94 -5.83 12.01 -3.96
N ASN A 95 -6.54 12.15 -5.09
CA ASN A 95 -7.80 11.46 -5.35
C ASN A 95 -7.67 9.92 -5.45
N ALA A 96 -6.48 9.40 -5.77
CA ALA A 96 -6.20 7.98 -5.79
C ALA A 96 -5.53 7.51 -4.48
N ALA A 97 -4.72 8.36 -3.87
CA ALA A 97 -4.04 8.07 -2.60
C ALA A 97 -5.02 7.86 -1.43
N ILE A 98 -6.26 8.36 -1.55
CA ILE A 98 -7.33 8.11 -0.57
C ILE A 98 -7.63 6.62 -0.38
N LEU A 99 -7.29 5.76 -1.34
CA LEU A 99 -7.41 4.30 -1.18
C LEU A 99 -6.59 3.77 0.00
N GLU A 100 -5.45 4.39 0.29
CA GLU A 100 -4.66 4.10 1.48
C GLU A 100 -5.04 5.05 2.64
N GLY A 101 -5.38 6.28 2.31
CA GLY A 101 -5.72 7.33 3.26
C GLY A 101 -7.02 7.12 4.03
N SER A 102 -7.96 6.32 3.52
CA SER A 102 -9.23 6.00 4.19
C SER A 102 -9.60 4.53 3.97
N LYS A 103 -9.66 3.80 5.08
CA LYS A 103 -10.08 2.38 5.09
C LYS A 103 -11.56 2.25 4.74
N ALA A 104 -12.38 3.15 5.25
CA ALA A 104 -13.80 3.21 4.95
C ALA A 104 -14.03 3.40 3.45
N PHE A 105 -13.34 4.38 2.82
CA PHE A 105 -13.42 4.59 1.38
C PHE A 105 -13.00 3.35 0.58
N SER A 106 -11.88 2.72 0.97
CA SER A 106 -11.40 1.49 0.30
C SER A 106 -12.40 0.36 0.41
N LYS A 107 -13.03 0.17 1.58
CA LYS A 107 -14.07 -0.84 1.78
C LYS A 107 -15.30 -0.58 0.92
N GLU A 108 -15.78 0.66 0.88
CA GLU A 108 -16.91 1.05 0.02
C GLU A 108 -16.59 0.82 -1.46
N LEU A 109 -15.37 1.15 -1.90
CA LEU A 109 -14.94 0.89 -3.27
C LEU A 109 -14.91 -0.61 -3.57
N MET A 110 -14.36 -1.43 -2.66
CA MET A 110 -14.32 -2.88 -2.81
C MET A 110 -15.73 -3.45 -2.90
N LYS A 111 -16.67 -2.99 -2.05
CA LYS A 111 -18.08 -3.38 -2.09
C LYS A 111 -18.73 -2.99 -3.42
N LYS A 112 -18.54 -1.74 -3.85
CA LYS A 112 -19.11 -1.22 -5.11
C LYS A 112 -18.69 -2.03 -6.34
N TYR A 113 -17.45 -2.52 -6.36
CA TYR A 113 -16.90 -3.25 -7.50
C TYR A 113 -16.78 -4.76 -7.29
N ASN A 114 -17.42 -5.30 -6.24
CA ASN A 114 -17.38 -6.71 -5.88
C ASN A 114 -15.94 -7.26 -5.77
N ILE A 115 -15.03 -6.47 -5.20
CA ILE A 115 -13.67 -6.90 -4.88
C ILE A 115 -13.72 -7.66 -3.55
N PRO A 116 -13.23 -8.91 -3.50
CA PRO A 116 -13.25 -9.69 -2.26
C PRO A 116 -12.50 -8.99 -1.14
N THR A 117 -13.16 -8.85 0.01
CA THR A 117 -12.62 -8.28 1.23
C THR A 117 -13.30 -8.89 2.44
N ALA A 118 -12.72 -8.73 3.65
CA ALA A 118 -13.34 -9.09 4.90
C ALA A 118 -14.70 -8.42 5.06
N ALA A 119 -15.67 -9.10 5.63
CA ALA A 119 -16.94 -8.49 6.03
C ALA A 119 -16.66 -7.33 6.99
N TYR A 120 -17.37 -6.22 6.85
CA TYR A 120 -17.08 -5.01 7.59
C TYR A 120 -18.31 -4.14 7.79
N GLU A 121 -18.25 -3.30 8.82
CA GLU A 121 -19.17 -2.18 9.05
C GLU A 121 -18.36 -0.93 9.40
N VAL A 122 -18.89 0.25 9.05
CA VAL A 122 -18.25 1.55 9.28
C VAL A 122 -19.07 2.36 10.26
N PHE A 123 -18.41 2.96 11.24
CA PHE A 123 -19.04 3.75 12.29
C PHE A 123 -18.39 5.11 12.40
N ASP A 124 -19.21 6.16 12.52
CA ASP A 124 -18.81 7.53 12.81
C ASP A 124 -19.19 7.98 14.23
N LYS A 125 -19.93 7.12 14.97
CA LYS A 125 -20.28 7.30 16.36
C LYS A 125 -19.90 6.07 17.18
N ALA A 126 -19.37 6.33 18.38
CA ALA A 126 -18.95 5.27 19.28
C ALA A 126 -20.15 4.45 19.78
N GLU A 127 -21.28 5.10 20.01
CA GLU A 127 -22.52 4.48 20.50
C GLU A 127 -23.02 3.41 19.51
N ASP A 128 -23.05 3.75 18.21
CA ASP A 128 -23.51 2.83 17.17
C ASP A 128 -22.55 1.63 17.02
N ALA A 129 -21.24 1.88 17.20
CA ALA A 129 -20.25 0.80 17.20
C ALA A 129 -20.42 -0.13 18.40
N LEU A 130 -20.67 0.41 19.60
CA LEU A 130 -20.93 -0.39 20.81
C LEU A 130 -22.21 -1.21 20.65
N GLU A 131 -23.28 -0.63 20.14
CA GLU A 131 -24.53 -1.36 19.87
C GLU A 131 -24.29 -2.55 18.90
N TYR A 132 -23.50 -2.31 17.85
CA TYR A 132 -23.13 -3.39 16.91
C TYR A 132 -22.34 -4.50 17.60
N LEU A 133 -21.41 -4.17 18.50
CA LEU A 133 -20.62 -5.15 19.24
C LEU A 133 -21.51 -6.05 20.09
N HIS A 134 -22.53 -5.48 20.76
CA HIS A 134 -23.45 -6.23 21.60
C HIS A 134 -24.45 -7.08 20.83
N THR A 135 -24.84 -6.66 19.63
CA THR A 135 -25.99 -7.26 18.93
C THR A 135 -25.61 -8.16 17.76
N LYS A 136 -24.50 -7.85 17.08
CA LYS A 136 -24.16 -8.47 15.77
C LYS A 136 -22.76 -9.03 15.68
N ALA A 137 -21.80 -8.55 16.47
CA ALA A 137 -20.41 -8.93 16.35
C ALA A 137 -20.18 -10.41 16.71
N LYS A 138 -19.29 -11.06 15.94
CA LYS A 138 -18.80 -12.41 16.21
C LYS A 138 -17.30 -12.36 16.41
N PHE A 139 -16.84 -12.76 17.59
CA PHE A 139 -15.43 -12.68 17.94
C PHE A 139 -14.63 -13.90 17.42
N PRO A 140 -13.32 -13.72 17.11
CA PRO A 140 -12.57 -12.45 17.19
C PRO A 140 -12.93 -11.48 16.06
N ILE A 141 -12.72 -10.17 16.29
CA ILE A 141 -12.92 -9.10 15.32
C ILE A 141 -11.70 -8.18 15.24
N VAL A 142 -11.69 -7.31 14.22
CA VAL A 142 -10.63 -6.33 14.04
C VAL A 142 -11.23 -4.94 13.99
N LEU A 143 -10.80 -4.06 14.92
CA LEU A 143 -11.13 -2.64 14.93
C LEU A 143 -10.02 -1.86 14.24
N LYS A 144 -10.39 -0.96 13.35
CA LYS A 144 -9.42 -0.12 12.61
C LYS A 144 -9.85 1.35 12.63
N ALA A 145 -8.99 2.23 13.12
CA ALA A 145 -9.15 3.66 12.92
C ALA A 145 -9.09 3.99 11.43
N ASP A 146 -9.98 4.87 10.94
CA ASP A 146 -9.97 5.32 9.55
C ASP A 146 -8.90 6.39 9.35
N GLY A 147 -8.01 6.18 8.37
CA GLY A 147 -6.89 7.09 8.09
C GLY A 147 -5.51 6.48 8.32
N LEU A 148 -4.49 7.30 8.09
CA LEU A 148 -3.08 6.94 8.28
C LEU A 148 -2.73 7.00 9.78
N ALA A 149 -2.71 5.87 10.45
CA ALA A 149 -2.36 5.76 11.87
C ALA A 149 -0.97 5.11 12.07
N LEU A 150 -0.07 5.23 11.09
CA LEU A 150 1.28 4.65 11.08
C LEU A 150 1.30 3.15 11.42
N GLY A 151 0.27 2.42 11.00
CA GLY A 151 0.10 1.00 11.29
C GLY A 151 -0.30 0.67 12.73
N LYS A 152 -0.56 1.66 13.59
CA LYS A 152 -0.89 1.48 15.01
C LYS A 152 -2.38 1.51 15.31
N GLY A 153 -3.20 1.98 14.37
CA GLY A 153 -4.66 2.11 14.55
C GLY A 153 -5.43 0.82 14.27
N VAL A 154 -4.87 -0.37 14.53
CA VAL A 154 -5.50 -1.67 14.31
C VAL A 154 -5.44 -2.47 15.60
N LEU A 155 -6.61 -2.87 16.11
CA LEU A 155 -6.77 -3.69 17.31
C LEU A 155 -7.47 -5.00 16.94
N ILE A 156 -6.92 -6.13 17.37
CA ILE A 156 -7.56 -7.44 17.26
C ILE A 156 -8.15 -7.76 18.62
N CYS A 157 -9.47 -7.92 18.67
CA CYS A 157 -10.23 -8.13 19.90
C CYS A 157 -10.81 -9.55 19.90
N SER A 158 -10.49 -10.31 20.92
CA SER A 158 -10.94 -11.69 21.10
C SER A 158 -12.21 -11.78 21.94
N THR A 159 -12.51 -10.74 22.72
CA THR A 159 -13.67 -10.65 23.61
C THR A 159 -14.43 -9.35 23.38
N LEU A 160 -15.66 -9.29 23.90
CA LEU A 160 -16.48 -8.08 23.86
C LEU A 160 -15.82 -6.94 24.65
N GLU A 161 -15.30 -7.22 25.84
CA GLU A 161 -14.64 -6.25 26.71
C GLU A 161 -13.42 -5.60 26.03
N GLU A 162 -12.56 -6.41 25.39
CA GLU A 162 -11.45 -5.89 24.59
C GLU A 162 -11.91 -4.97 23.45
N ALA A 163 -13.06 -5.28 22.85
CA ALA A 163 -13.59 -4.49 21.76
C ALA A 163 -14.22 -3.18 22.23
N GLU A 164 -14.91 -3.17 23.37
CA GLU A 164 -15.43 -1.96 23.99
C GLU A 164 -14.30 -0.98 24.36
N ASP A 165 -13.24 -1.49 25.01
CA ASP A 165 -12.03 -0.72 25.29
C ASP A 165 -11.38 -0.18 24.00
N GLY A 166 -11.40 -0.99 22.95
CA GLY A 166 -10.92 -0.61 21.63
C GLY A 166 -11.72 0.54 21.00
N VAL A 167 -13.05 0.51 21.09
CA VAL A 167 -13.93 1.61 20.64
C VAL A 167 -13.61 2.88 21.41
N CYS A 168 -13.56 2.80 22.74
CA CYS A 168 -13.19 3.95 23.58
C CYS A 168 -11.83 4.54 23.18
N THR A 169 -10.82 3.70 23.04
CA THR A 169 -9.46 4.10 22.65
C THR A 169 -9.42 4.82 21.30
N ILE A 170 -10.15 4.31 20.29
CA ILE A 170 -10.13 4.82 18.93
C ILE A 170 -11.01 6.08 18.82
N MET A 171 -12.28 5.99 19.22
CA MET A 171 -13.29 6.99 18.89
C MET A 171 -13.50 8.02 19.98
N THR A 172 -13.43 7.65 21.27
CA THR A 172 -13.65 8.54 22.41
C THR A 172 -12.38 9.26 22.79
N ASP A 173 -11.32 8.53 23.11
CA ASP A 173 -10.04 9.08 23.53
C ASP A 173 -9.24 9.67 22.36
N LYS A 174 -9.64 9.34 21.13
CA LYS A 174 -8.98 9.78 19.89
C LYS A 174 -7.47 9.58 19.91
N LYS A 175 -7.00 8.46 20.45
CA LYS A 175 -5.56 8.14 20.57
C LYS A 175 -4.83 8.21 19.23
N PHE A 176 -5.54 8.10 18.12
CA PHE A 176 -5.02 8.21 16.76
C PHE A 176 -5.41 9.53 16.06
N GLY A 177 -5.74 10.57 16.86
CA GLY A 177 -6.12 11.88 16.35
C GLY A 177 -7.36 11.83 15.46
N THR A 178 -7.33 12.55 14.34
CA THR A 178 -8.45 12.62 13.38
C THR A 178 -8.80 11.28 12.73
N ALA A 179 -7.87 10.32 12.69
CA ALA A 179 -8.12 8.97 12.21
C ALA A 179 -9.17 8.23 13.07
N GLY A 180 -9.33 8.61 14.34
CA GLY A 180 -10.36 8.09 15.24
C GLY A 180 -11.77 8.67 15.04
N ASN A 181 -11.98 9.59 14.11
CA ASN A 181 -13.31 10.14 13.82
C ASN A 181 -14.24 9.12 13.15
N LYS A 182 -13.65 8.10 12.48
CA LYS A 182 -14.37 6.96 11.95
C LYS A 182 -13.64 5.68 12.30
N MET A 183 -14.39 4.61 12.42
CA MET A 183 -13.85 3.28 12.70
C MET A 183 -14.45 2.26 11.75
N VAL A 184 -13.64 1.32 11.32
CA VAL A 184 -14.06 0.14 10.57
C VAL A 184 -13.93 -1.07 11.48
N ILE A 185 -15.02 -1.82 11.65
CA ILE A 185 -15.03 -3.13 12.31
C ILE A 185 -15.04 -4.20 11.22
N GLU A 186 -14.10 -5.12 11.28
CA GLU A 186 -13.95 -6.18 10.28
C GLU A 186 -13.96 -7.56 10.93
N GLU A 187 -14.39 -8.56 10.17
CA GLU A 187 -14.18 -9.95 10.56
C GLU A 187 -12.68 -10.27 10.65
N PHE A 188 -12.33 -11.12 11.59
CA PHE A 188 -10.95 -11.60 11.73
C PHE A 188 -10.71 -12.74 10.72
N MET A 189 -9.94 -12.46 9.70
CA MET A 189 -9.55 -13.44 8.69
C MET A 189 -8.32 -14.24 9.14
N THR A 190 -8.38 -15.54 8.98
CA THR A 190 -7.26 -16.46 9.20
C THR A 190 -6.66 -16.92 7.87
N GLY A 191 -5.35 -17.18 7.86
CA GLY A 191 -4.70 -17.68 6.66
C GLY A 191 -3.26 -17.23 6.54
N ARG A 192 -2.68 -17.50 5.36
CA ARG A 192 -1.33 -17.07 5.03
C ARG A 192 -1.37 -15.73 4.31
N GLU A 193 -0.77 -14.71 4.92
CA GLU A 193 -0.66 -13.38 4.35
C GLU A 193 0.31 -13.36 3.14
N VAL A 194 -0.10 -12.70 2.05
CA VAL A 194 0.72 -12.49 0.86
C VAL A 194 0.44 -11.10 0.31
N SER A 195 1.49 -10.31 0.12
CA SER A 195 1.44 -9.01 -0.57
C SER A 195 1.77 -9.18 -2.04
N VAL A 196 0.91 -8.66 -2.92
CA VAL A 196 1.13 -8.62 -4.36
C VAL A 196 1.12 -7.16 -4.79
N LEU A 197 2.30 -6.63 -5.11
CA LEU A 197 2.48 -5.25 -5.57
C LEU A 197 2.54 -5.22 -7.10
N SER A 198 2.10 -4.12 -7.68
CA SER A 198 2.17 -3.92 -9.13
C SER A 198 2.39 -2.46 -9.49
N PHE A 199 3.07 -2.23 -10.60
CA PHE A 199 3.08 -0.93 -11.28
C PHE A 199 1.90 -0.85 -12.25
N THR A 200 1.27 0.30 -12.36
CA THR A 200 0.22 0.53 -13.35
C THR A 200 0.28 1.97 -13.89
N ASP A 201 0.01 2.09 -15.18
CA ASP A 201 -0.20 3.35 -15.90
C ASP A 201 -1.68 3.59 -16.25
N GLY A 202 -2.59 2.81 -15.62
CA GLY A 202 -4.01 2.84 -15.90
C GLY A 202 -4.45 1.98 -17.08
N LYS A 203 -3.54 1.50 -17.91
CA LYS A 203 -3.78 0.61 -19.06
C LYS A 203 -3.06 -0.72 -18.92
N THR A 204 -1.84 -0.68 -18.43
CA THR A 204 -0.97 -1.85 -18.25
C THR A 204 -0.77 -2.10 -16.77
N ILE A 205 -0.72 -3.37 -16.37
CA ILE A 205 -0.37 -3.78 -15.00
C ILE A 205 0.85 -4.68 -15.08
N GLN A 206 1.94 -4.28 -14.43
CA GLN A 206 3.14 -5.07 -14.27
C GLN A 206 3.26 -5.55 -12.84
N ILE A 207 3.02 -6.86 -12.62
CA ILE A 207 3.04 -7.47 -11.30
C ILE A 207 4.48 -7.71 -10.86
N MET A 208 4.80 -7.31 -9.63
CA MET A 208 6.08 -7.56 -8.98
C MET A 208 6.09 -8.97 -8.34
N SER A 209 7.26 -9.43 -7.93
CA SER A 209 7.38 -10.64 -7.13
C SER A 209 6.59 -10.49 -5.83
N SER A 210 5.78 -11.51 -5.51
CA SER A 210 5.01 -11.50 -4.27
C SER A 210 5.91 -11.50 -3.04
N ALA A 211 5.53 -10.74 -2.02
CA ALA A 211 6.20 -10.62 -0.74
C ALA A 211 5.30 -11.10 0.40
N GLN A 212 5.89 -11.27 1.58
CA GLN A 212 5.14 -11.56 2.80
C GLN A 212 5.59 -10.60 3.89
N ASP A 213 4.65 -9.93 4.53
CA ASP A 213 4.89 -9.12 5.71
C ASP A 213 4.98 -9.99 6.96
N HIS A 214 5.85 -9.61 7.90
CA HIS A 214 6.09 -10.31 9.16
C HIS A 214 5.97 -9.33 10.33
N LYS A 215 4.80 -9.27 10.93
CA LYS A 215 4.49 -8.31 12.02
C LYS A 215 5.16 -8.65 13.35
N ARG A 216 5.60 -9.90 13.55
CA ARG A 216 6.25 -10.38 14.78
C ARG A 216 7.66 -10.87 14.47
N ALA A 217 8.64 -9.99 14.58
CA ALA A 217 10.05 -10.30 14.27
C ALA A 217 10.68 -11.34 15.22
N LYS A 218 10.13 -11.52 16.41
CA LYS A 218 10.68 -12.38 17.48
C LYS A 218 9.93 -13.69 17.70
N ASP A 219 9.04 -14.13 16.79
CA ASP A 219 8.40 -15.44 16.90
C ASP A 219 9.32 -16.53 16.32
N PRO A 220 9.93 -17.42 17.19
CA PRO A 220 10.85 -18.47 16.73
C PRO A 220 10.19 -19.46 15.78
N ALA A 221 8.88 -19.69 15.90
CA ALA A 221 8.14 -20.60 15.03
C ALA A 221 7.96 -20.01 13.63
N GLN A 222 7.82 -18.67 13.51
CA GLN A 222 7.77 -17.97 12.25
C GLN A 222 9.16 -17.82 11.59
N ALA A 223 10.20 -17.62 12.38
CA ALA A 223 11.57 -17.58 11.90
C ALA A 223 11.99 -18.88 11.22
N ARG A 224 11.64 -20.04 11.78
CA ARG A 224 11.89 -21.37 11.17
C ARG A 224 11.05 -21.58 9.90
N ARG A 225 9.79 -21.15 9.86
CA ARG A 225 8.95 -21.22 8.67
C ARG A 225 9.42 -20.30 7.56
N ARG A 226 10.01 -19.14 7.89
CA ARG A 226 10.61 -18.21 6.95
C ARG A 226 11.76 -18.86 6.17
N TRP A 227 12.65 -19.55 6.87
CA TRP A 227 13.80 -20.22 6.23
C TRP A 227 13.36 -21.36 5.31
N GLN A 228 12.43 -22.20 5.75
CA GLN A 228 11.88 -23.31 4.95
C GLN A 228 11.00 -22.83 3.78
N GLY A 229 10.31 -21.71 3.94
CA GLY A 229 9.45 -21.11 2.90
C GLY A 229 10.26 -20.52 1.74
N GLN A 230 11.39 -19.87 2.02
CA GLN A 230 12.27 -19.32 0.98
C GLN A 230 12.90 -20.42 0.12
N HIS A 231 13.35 -21.51 0.71
CA HIS A 231 13.91 -22.63 -0.01
C HIS A 231 12.86 -23.42 -0.81
N ARG A 232 11.64 -23.56 -0.31
CA ARG A 232 10.55 -24.20 -1.08
C ARG A 232 10.07 -23.34 -2.26
N ARG A 233 10.07 -22.03 -2.14
CA ARG A 233 9.68 -21.12 -3.24
C ARG A 233 10.70 -21.10 -4.36
N SER A 234 11.99 -21.11 -4.05
CA SER A 234 13.04 -21.25 -5.07
C SER A 234 13.01 -22.62 -5.76
N ALA A 235 12.55 -23.68 -5.07
CA ALA A 235 12.37 -25.01 -5.66
C ALA A 235 11.10 -25.09 -6.54
N VAL A 236 9.99 -24.47 -6.14
CA VAL A 236 8.76 -24.41 -6.94
C VAL A 236 8.95 -23.53 -8.17
N CYS A 237 9.62 -22.39 -8.04
CA CYS A 237 9.95 -21.54 -9.18
C CYS A 237 10.93 -22.21 -10.13
N ARG A 238 11.93 -22.96 -9.62
CA ARG A 238 12.87 -23.75 -10.43
C ARG A 238 12.19 -24.92 -11.14
N ARG A 239 11.23 -25.60 -10.52
CA ARG A 239 10.45 -26.66 -11.18
C ARG A 239 9.53 -26.14 -12.29
N ALA A 240 8.99 -24.91 -12.11
CA ALA A 240 8.21 -24.27 -13.17
C ALA A 240 9.08 -23.86 -14.38
N HIS A 241 10.38 -23.62 -14.18
CA HIS A 241 11.32 -23.26 -15.24
C HIS A 241 12.04 -24.48 -15.87
N GLY A 242 12.00 -25.64 -15.23
CA GLY A 242 12.80 -26.83 -15.61
C GLY A 242 12.10 -27.92 -16.44
N ARG A 243 10.80 -27.88 -16.60
CA ARG A 243 10.09 -28.79 -17.50
C ARG A 243 9.16 -27.95 -18.38
N GLY A 244 9.50 -27.90 -19.68
CA GLY A 244 8.71 -27.41 -20.80
C GLY A 244 7.51 -26.53 -20.43
N ASN A 245 7.78 -25.38 -19.84
CA ASN A 245 6.74 -24.49 -19.39
C ASN A 245 5.96 -24.01 -20.62
N PRO A 246 4.71 -24.43 -20.82
CA PRO A 246 3.91 -24.01 -21.97
C PRO A 246 3.80 -22.49 -22.09
N TRP A 247 4.17 -21.74 -21.03
CA TRP A 247 4.19 -20.29 -20.99
C TRP A 247 5.40 -19.64 -21.66
N ARG A 248 6.48 -20.40 -21.95
CA ARG A 248 7.61 -19.88 -22.74
C ARG A 248 7.24 -19.64 -24.20
N GLN A 249 6.28 -20.37 -24.72
CA GLN A 249 5.81 -20.17 -26.11
C GLN A 249 4.82 -19.01 -26.25
N SER A 250 4.05 -18.68 -25.20
CA SER A 250 3.12 -17.56 -25.21
C SER A 250 3.79 -16.20 -24.98
N ALA A 251 5.02 -16.16 -24.46
CA ALA A 251 5.79 -14.92 -24.28
C ALA A 251 6.26 -14.27 -25.60
N ARG A 252 6.16 -15.00 -26.73
CA ARG A 252 6.41 -14.45 -28.07
C ARG A 252 5.17 -13.88 -28.76
N GLY A 253 4.01 -14.03 -28.17
CA GLY A 253 2.75 -13.56 -28.73
C GLY A 253 1.80 -13.02 -27.67
N GLY A 254 1.96 -11.76 -27.25
CA GLY A 254 0.94 -10.98 -26.59
C GLY A 254 0.72 -11.21 -25.10
N ARG A 255 0.75 -10.13 -24.38
CA ARG A 255 0.63 -9.87 -22.93
C ARG A 255 -0.61 -10.44 -22.20
N ARG A 256 -1.39 -11.34 -22.78
CA ARG A 256 -2.66 -11.85 -22.21
C ARG A 256 -2.51 -13.10 -21.32
N GLY A 257 -1.41 -13.82 -21.40
CA GLY A 257 -1.23 -15.09 -20.72
C GLY A 257 -0.99 -14.98 -19.21
N CYS A 258 -0.35 -13.91 -18.74
CA CYS A 258 0.01 -13.74 -17.34
C CYS A 258 -1.21 -13.39 -16.46
N LEU A 259 -2.17 -12.61 -16.99
CA LEU A 259 -3.41 -12.24 -16.30
C LEU A 259 -4.35 -13.46 -16.08
N ARG A 260 -4.33 -14.43 -16.99
CA ARG A 260 -5.20 -15.61 -16.92
C ARG A 260 -4.82 -16.60 -15.80
N TRP A 261 -3.55 -16.61 -15.38
CA TRP A 261 -3.07 -17.54 -14.36
C TRP A 261 -3.46 -17.15 -12.94
N GLN A 262 -3.53 -15.86 -12.62
CA GLN A 262 -3.99 -15.39 -11.29
C GLN A 262 -5.50 -15.58 -11.11
N HIS A 263 -6.28 -15.45 -12.18
CA HIS A 263 -7.73 -15.64 -12.14
C HIS A 263 -8.15 -17.09 -11.82
N THR A 264 -7.37 -18.10 -12.24
CA THR A 264 -7.77 -19.51 -12.13
C THR A 264 -7.61 -20.11 -10.72
N ARG A 265 -6.85 -19.48 -9.82
CA ARG A 265 -6.65 -20.00 -8.46
C ARG A 265 -7.47 -19.30 -7.36
N GLN A 266 -8.01 -18.13 -7.63
CA GLN A 266 -8.84 -17.39 -6.66
C GLN A 266 -10.31 -17.23 -7.07
N GLN A 267 -10.69 -17.55 -8.28
CA GLN A 267 -12.03 -17.31 -8.78
C GLN A 267 -12.65 -18.55 -9.42
N LYS A 268 -13.34 -19.35 -8.59
CA LYS A 268 -14.45 -20.18 -9.10
C LYS A 268 -15.77 -19.38 -9.22
N ALA A 269 -15.75 -18.06 -9.07
CA ALA A 269 -16.99 -17.27 -8.97
C ALA A 269 -16.98 -15.86 -9.58
N ALA A 270 -16.19 -15.50 -10.60
CA ALA A 270 -16.44 -14.20 -11.27
C ALA A 270 -15.89 -14.14 -12.69
N ALA A 271 -16.78 -14.17 -13.65
CA ALA A 271 -16.51 -14.01 -15.07
C ALA A 271 -16.64 -12.54 -15.52
N ARG A 272 -15.63 -11.71 -15.26
CA ARG A 272 -15.31 -10.46 -16.01
C ARG A 272 -14.00 -9.86 -15.50
N PRO A 273 -13.09 -9.42 -16.37
CA PRO A 273 -11.86 -8.74 -15.91
C PRO A 273 -12.19 -7.39 -15.27
N PRO A 274 -11.54 -7.00 -14.16
CA PRO A 274 -11.72 -5.68 -13.58
C PRO A 274 -11.23 -4.60 -14.55
N ARG A 275 -11.98 -3.51 -14.64
CA ARG A 275 -11.55 -2.29 -15.35
C ARG A 275 -10.36 -1.67 -14.61
N PRO A 276 -9.39 -1.04 -15.30
CA PRO A 276 -8.28 -0.36 -14.65
C PRO A 276 -8.78 0.71 -13.67
N LEU A 277 -8.14 0.83 -12.51
CA LEU A 277 -8.48 1.79 -11.44
C LEU A 277 -8.59 3.24 -11.95
N ALA A 278 -7.77 3.62 -12.93
CA ALA A 278 -7.81 4.95 -13.53
C ALA A 278 -9.14 5.26 -14.27
N SER A 279 -9.85 4.24 -14.77
CA SER A 279 -11.16 4.43 -15.40
C SER A 279 -12.31 4.52 -14.38
N LEU A 280 -12.02 4.18 -13.10
CA LEU A 280 -13.00 4.17 -12.01
C LEU A 280 -13.05 5.51 -11.25
N LEU A 281 -12.00 6.32 -11.38
CA LEU A 281 -11.85 7.57 -10.63
C LEU A 281 -12.29 8.82 -11.44
N GLY A 282 -13.06 8.67 -12.51
CA GLY A 282 -13.64 9.76 -13.30
C GLY A 282 -12.61 10.76 -13.86
N ARG A 283 -12.69 11.11 -15.11
CA ARG A 283 -11.97 12.29 -15.65
C ARG A 283 -12.52 13.53 -14.92
N PRO A 284 -11.70 14.51 -14.53
CA PRO A 284 -12.23 15.81 -14.19
C PRO A 284 -13.02 16.32 -15.41
N ALA A 285 -14.23 16.81 -15.18
CA ALA A 285 -14.95 17.59 -16.16
C ALA A 285 -14.08 18.79 -16.50
N GLY A 286 -13.68 18.91 -17.77
CA GLY A 286 -12.93 20.02 -18.33
C GLY A 286 -13.74 21.27 -18.37
#